data_d1ed7410a7eeb60b0bf04b1c20ddd129
#
_entry.id   d1ed7410a7eeb60b0bf04b1c20ddd129
#
_cell.length_a   1.000
_cell.length_b   1.000
_cell.length_c   1.000
_cell.angle_alpha   90.00
_cell.angle_beta   90.00
_cell.angle_gamma   90.00
#
_symmetry.space_group_name_H-M   'P 1'
#
loop_
_entity.id
_entity.type
_entity.pdbx_description
1 polymer ?
#
loop_
_entity_poly.entity_id
_entity_poly.type
_entity_poly.pdbx_seq_one_letter_code
_entity_poly.pdbx_strand_id
1 'polypeptide(L)'
;MKLLVPAFTSIAFLMPSIAAPQQADIAATVAFTEGPVADRDGNVYFTELVFQRIMKLTPQGVLSVFREQSNNANGMLIDPEGRLIACEGADSRRMGVLQTFKPQITRTDVRTGRVEVLADSYQGKPFVGPNDVTIDSKGRLYFTDLTGGAVYRLDGPGQLARILATPDIQRPNGIQISPDDRTLYLIEANGAQGGARMIRAYDLRPDGTVANMRVHYNFYPGRSADGMSIDSQGNLYASAGMGQLRGTSETLDTKTGIYVISPQGALLKFIPIAEDYITNNAFGGPDMKTLYVTAGKTLYKLRTDIAGLPR
;
A
#
# COMPACT_ATOMS: atom_id res chain seq x y z
N MET A 1 -59.01 49.72 24.58
CA MET A 1 -57.86 49.80 23.69
C MET A 1 -56.87 48.71 24.10
N LYS A 2 -56.93 47.55 23.41
CA LYS A 2 -56.04 46.40 23.73
C LYS A 2 -54.86 46.43 22.74
N LEU A 3 -53.65 46.64 23.23
CA LEU A 3 -52.43 46.56 22.42
C LEU A 3 -52.10 45.11 22.10
N LEU A 4 -52.03 44.77 20.82
CA LEU A 4 -51.46 43.52 20.34
C LEU A 4 -49.95 43.66 20.27
N VAL A 5 -49.22 42.78 20.99
CA VAL A 5 -47.79 42.61 20.86
C VAL A 5 -47.52 41.53 19.81
N PRO A 6 -46.70 41.77 18.76
CA PRO A 6 -46.36 40.76 17.80
C PRO A 6 -45.32 39.77 18.39
N ALA A 7 -45.62 38.47 18.25
CA ALA A 7 -44.67 37.42 18.62
C ALA A 7 -43.59 37.31 17.52
N PHE A 8 -42.36 37.57 17.89
CA PHE A 8 -41.18 37.26 17.03
C PHE A 8 -40.85 35.79 17.11
N THR A 9 -41.08 35.04 16.01
CA THR A 9 -40.64 33.70 15.87
C THR A 9 -39.16 33.70 15.45
N SER A 10 -38.27 33.32 16.37
CA SER A 10 -36.85 33.14 16.06
C SER A 10 -36.63 31.87 15.24
N ILE A 11 -36.27 32.02 13.97
CA ILE A 11 -35.82 30.91 13.13
C ILE A 11 -34.36 30.65 13.47
N ALA A 12 -34.10 29.55 14.19
CA ALA A 12 -32.74 29.08 14.43
C ALA A 12 -32.21 28.43 13.14
N PHE A 13 -31.27 29.06 12.48
CA PHE A 13 -30.49 28.45 11.41
C PHE A 13 -29.55 27.41 12.05
N LEU A 14 -29.86 26.13 11.85
CA LEU A 14 -28.92 25.03 12.09
C LEU A 14 -27.80 25.16 11.02
N MET A 15 -26.66 25.71 11.39
CA MET A 15 -25.46 25.61 10.56
C MET A 15 -25.02 24.15 10.51
N PRO A 16 -24.70 23.59 9.33
CA PRO A 16 -24.14 22.27 9.25
C PRO A 16 -22.82 22.24 10.02
N SER A 17 -22.69 21.32 10.97
CA SER A 17 -21.44 21.06 11.69
C SER A 17 -20.40 20.65 10.65
N ILE A 18 -19.41 21.48 10.38
CA ILE A 18 -18.23 21.10 9.60
C ILE A 18 -17.48 20.10 10.48
N ALA A 19 -17.55 18.81 10.11
CA ALA A 19 -16.77 17.80 10.77
C ALA A 19 -15.29 18.19 10.74
N ALA A 20 -14.61 18.12 11.89
CA ALA A 20 -13.18 18.36 11.96
C ALA A 20 -12.44 17.45 10.96
N PRO A 21 -11.38 17.92 10.30
CA PRO A 21 -10.63 17.10 9.37
C PRO A 21 -10.14 15.82 10.08
N GLN A 22 -10.28 14.68 9.42
CA GLN A 22 -9.82 13.41 9.95
C GLN A 22 -8.32 13.46 10.14
N GLN A 23 -7.86 13.26 11.38
CA GLN A 23 -6.44 13.26 11.73
C GLN A 23 -5.98 11.82 11.93
N ALA A 24 -4.75 11.52 11.46
CA ALA A 24 -4.09 10.26 11.71
C ALA A 24 -3.31 10.31 13.02
N ASP A 25 -3.47 9.28 13.86
CA ASP A 25 -2.72 9.11 15.10
C ASP A 25 -1.43 8.33 14.84
N ILE A 26 -0.36 8.69 15.57
CA ILE A 26 0.90 7.95 15.56
C ILE A 26 0.71 6.63 16.32
N ALA A 27 0.97 5.51 15.65
CA ALA A 27 0.94 4.18 16.26
C ALA A 27 2.34 3.72 16.71
N ALA A 28 3.38 4.01 15.93
CA ALA A 28 4.77 3.69 16.25
C ALA A 28 5.73 4.56 15.45
N THR A 29 7.00 4.65 15.88
CA THR A 29 8.08 5.37 15.20
C THR A 29 9.36 4.55 15.21
N VAL A 30 10.03 4.46 14.05
CA VAL A 30 11.33 3.77 13.84
C VAL A 30 12.23 4.60 12.91
N ALA A 31 13.13 4.01 12.12
CA ALA A 31 13.98 4.78 11.23
C ALA A 31 13.34 5.06 9.86
N PHE A 32 12.81 4.04 9.17
CA PHE A 32 12.08 4.20 7.91
C PHE A 32 11.10 3.03 7.72
N THR A 33 9.83 3.36 7.53
CA THR A 33 8.73 2.40 7.51
C THR A 33 8.26 2.07 6.09
N GLU A 34 7.92 0.78 5.88
CA GLU A 34 7.32 0.25 4.67
C GLU A 34 6.37 -0.92 4.97
N GLY A 35 5.69 -1.43 3.95
CA GLY A 35 4.97 -2.68 3.85
C GLY A 35 4.13 -3.09 5.05
N PRO A 36 3.20 -2.26 5.55
CA PRO A 36 2.40 -2.63 6.71
C PRO A 36 1.41 -3.75 6.34
N VAL A 37 1.16 -4.66 7.29
CA VAL A 37 0.10 -5.67 7.18
C VAL A 37 -0.39 -6.03 8.58
N ALA A 38 -1.68 -6.37 8.71
CA ALA A 38 -2.28 -6.80 9.98
C ALA A 38 -2.67 -8.27 9.93
N ASP A 39 -2.46 -8.99 11.04
CA ASP A 39 -2.96 -10.34 11.22
C ASP A 39 -4.37 -10.36 11.86
N ARG A 40 -4.97 -11.56 11.95
CA ARG A 40 -6.31 -11.75 12.53
C ARG A 40 -6.35 -11.53 14.04
N ASP A 41 -5.20 -11.59 14.71
CA ASP A 41 -5.07 -11.31 16.16
C ASP A 41 -4.94 -9.81 16.44
N GLY A 42 -4.92 -8.98 15.37
CA GLY A 42 -4.80 -7.54 15.43
C GLY A 42 -3.39 -7.03 15.60
N ASN A 43 -2.36 -7.88 15.48
CA ASN A 43 -0.99 -7.41 15.41
C ASN A 43 -0.76 -6.77 14.03
N VAL A 44 0.07 -5.74 14.01
CA VAL A 44 0.51 -5.07 12.78
C VAL A 44 1.99 -5.34 12.59
N TYR A 45 2.34 -5.90 11.46
CA TYR A 45 3.72 -6.05 11.02
C TYR A 45 4.03 -4.95 10.02
N PHE A 46 5.23 -4.41 10.06
CA PHE A 46 5.71 -3.44 9.08
C PHE A 46 7.23 -3.56 8.95
N THR A 47 7.76 -3.25 7.78
CA THR A 47 9.18 -3.32 7.52
C THR A 47 9.87 -2.03 7.95
N GLU A 48 11.08 -2.16 8.43
CA GLU A 48 12.00 -1.09 8.76
C GLU A 48 13.28 -1.30 7.94
N LEU A 49 13.44 -0.47 6.90
CA LEU A 49 14.41 -0.72 5.84
C LEU A 49 15.85 -0.39 6.25
N VAL A 50 16.06 0.60 7.13
CA VAL A 50 17.41 1.07 7.47
C VAL A 50 18.19 0.00 8.25
N PHE A 51 17.54 -0.63 9.22
CA PHE A 51 18.13 -1.69 10.05
C PHE A 51 17.69 -3.10 9.64
N GLN A 52 16.97 -3.24 8.52
CA GLN A 52 16.59 -4.52 7.93
C GLN A 52 15.78 -5.40 8.89
N ARG A 53 14.69 -4.85 9.40
CA ARG A 53 13.83 -5.52 10.37
C ARG A 53 12.39 -5.63 9.87
N ILE A 54 11.70 -6.64 10.35
CA ILE A 54 10.25 -6.63 10.39
C ILE A 54 9.85 -6.35 11.83
N MET A 55 9.12 -5.28 12.03
CA MET A 55 8.59 -4.85 13.31
C MET A 55 7.21 -5.45 13.55
N LYS A 56 6.84 -5.62 14.81
CA LYS A 56 5.50 -6.05 15.24
C LYS A 56 4.97 -5.09 16.29
N LEU A 57 3.79 -4.54 16.04
CA LEU A 57 3.02 -3.75 16.98
C LEU A 57 1.79 -4.57 17.41
N THR A 58 1.65 -4.84 18.73
CA THR A 58 0.49 -5.56 19.25
C THR A 58 -0.73 -4.64 19.40
N PRO A 59 -1.96 -5.19 19.55
CA PRO A 59 -3.16 -4.39 19.88
C PRO A 59 -3.02 -3.57 21.15
N GLN A 60 -2.17 -4.01 22.09
CA GLN A 60 -1.88 -3.31 23.36
C GLN A 60 -0.84 -2.19 23.20
N GLY A 61 -0.33 -1.96 21.98
CA GLY A 61 0.65 -0.92 21.68
C GLY A 61 2.10 -1.31 21.98
N VAL A 62 2.40 -2.60 22.19
CA VAL A 62 3.79 -3.07 22.40
C VAL A 62 4.48 -3.21 21.05
N LEU A 63 5.51 -2.40 20.82
CA LEU A 63 6.38 -2.48 19.66
C LEU A 63 7.57 -3.40 19.96
N SER A 64 7.85 -4.34 19.06
CA SER A 64 8.97 -5.27 19.14
C SER A 64 9.51 -5.59 17.76
N VAL A 65 10.72 -6.15 17.71
CA VAL A 65 11.26 -6.74 16.49
C VAL A 65 10.67 -8.14 16.34
N PHE A 66 9.99 -8.39 15.21
CA PHE A 66 9.50 -9.72 14.86
C PHE A 66 10.57 -10.55 14.17
N ARG A 67 11.32 -9.95 13.22
CA ARG A 67 12.38 -10.62 12.48
C ARG A 67 13.54 -9.67 12.26
N GLU A 68 14.72 -10.04 12.76
CA GLU A 68 15.99 -9.42 12.44
C GLU A 68 16.51 -9.92 11.08
N GLN A 69 17.41 -9.17 10.46
CA GLN A 69 18.01 -9.52 9.18
C GLN A 69 16.97 -9.92 8.12
N SER A 70 15.98 -9.07 7.94
CA SER A 70 14.85 -9.31 7.04
C SER A 70 15.24 -9.37 5.55
N ASN A 71 16.53 -9.34 5.23
CA ASN A 71 17.03 -9.28 3.86
C ASN A 71 16.44 -8.08 3.09
N ASN A 72 16.28 -6.97 3.80
CA ASN A 72 15.64 -5.75 3.30
C ASN A 72 14.24 -6.00 2.72
N ALA A 73 13.39 -6.61 3.52
CA ALA A 73 11.99 -6.82 3.19
C ALA A 73 11.28 -5.47 2.99
N ASN A 74 10.40 -5.39 1.99
CA ASN A 74 9.61 -4.22 1.65
C ASN A 74 8.11 -4.51 1.82
N GLY A 75 7.32 -4.63 0.75
CA GLY A 75 5.91 -4.94 0.81
C GLY A 75 5.64 -6.33 1.38
N MET A 76 4.57 -6.45 2.16
CA MET A 76 4.19 -7.69 2.83
C MET A 76 2.69 -7.95 2.72
N LEU A 77 2.33 -9.21 2.97
CA LEU A 77 0.96 -9.71 2.98
C LEU A 77 0.84 -10.82 4.03
N ILE A 78 -0.27 -10.92 4.74
CA ILE A 78 -0.66 -12.12 5.49
C ILE A 78 -1.54 -12.98 4.60
N ASP A 79 -1.14 -14.22 4.34
CA ASP A 79 -1.93 -15.15 3.53
C ASP A 79 -3.13 -15.74 4.32
N PRO A 80 -4.09 -16.41 3.66
CA PRO A 80 -5.26 -16.98 4.34
C PRO A 80 -4.94 -17.97 5.47
N GLU A 81 -3.77 -18.60 5.44
CA GLU A 81 -3.27 -19.48 6.49
C GLU A 81 -2.55 -18.76 7.63
N GLY A 82 -2.49 -17.43 7.58
CA GLY A 82 -1.87 -16.59 8.62
C GLY A 82 -0.34 -16.54 8.53
N ARG A 83 0.26 -16.82 7.38
CA ARG A 83 1.72 -16.72 7.16
C ARG A 83 2.06 -15.39 6.53
N LEU A 84 3.21 -14.84 6.88
CA LEU A 84 3.71 -13.58 6.36
C LEU A 84 4.47 -13.81 5.05
N ILE A 85 3.95 -13.29 3.95
CA ILE A 85 4.64 -13.21 2.66
C ILE A 85 5.39 -11.87 2.63
N ALA A 86 6.64 -11.87 2.15
CA ALA A 86 7.43 -10.66 2.02
C ALA A 86 8.19 -10.61 0.69
N CYS A 87 8.20 -9.42 0.09
CA CYS A 87 9.12 -9.05 -0.99
C CYS A 87 10.43 -8.61 -0.36
N GLU A 88 11.52 -9.30 -0.64
CA GLU A 88 12.84 -9.05 -0.04
C GLU A 88 13.88 -8.63 -1.09
N GLY A 89 14.93 -7.96 -0.65
CA GLY A 89 16.01 -7.51 -1.52
C GLY A 89 15.76 -6.14 -2.16
N ALA A 90 14.93 -5.29 -1.54
CA ALA A 90 14.68 -3.94 -2.01
C ALA A 90 15.97 -3.10 -2.08
N ASP A 91 16.06 -2.22 -3.08
CA ASP A 91 17.18 -1.28 -3.23
C ASP A 91 17.03 -0.10 -2.28
N SER A 92 17.72 -0.13 -1.16
CA SER A 92 17.69 0.92 -0.12
C SER A 92 18.90 1.87 -0.16
N ARG A 93 19.69 1.88 -1.24
CA ARG A 93 20.88 2.76 -1.36
C ARG A 93 20.53 4.24 -1.22
N ARG A 94 19.35 4.66 -1.65
CA ARG A 94 18.85 6.04 -1.45
C ARG A 94 18.62 6.42 0.01
N MET A 95 18.49 5.44 0.90
CA MET A 95 18.36 5.60 2.34
C MET A 95 19.70 5.41 3.07
N GLY A 96 20.84 5.35 2.33
CA GLY A 96 22.17 5.16 2.89
C GLY A 96 22.53 3.71 3.22
N VAL A 97 21.69 2.75 2.89
CA VAL A 97 21.98 1.32 3.04
C VAL A 97 22.80 0.85 1.84
N LEU A 98 24.09 0.62 2.05
CA LEU A 98 25.02 0.23 0.98
C LEU A 98 25.13 -1.28 0.77
N GLN A 99 24.58 -2.07 1.69
CA GLN A 99 24.58 -3.53 1.59
C GLN A 99 23.72 -3.98 0.40
N THR A 100 24.17 -5.01 -0.29
CA THR A 100 23.37 -5.70 -1.32
C THR A 100 22.64 -6.88 -0.68
N PHE A 101 21.39 -7.05 -1.09
CA PHE A 101 20.50 -8.11 -0.62
C PHE A 101 20.18 -9.06 -1.75
N LYS A 102 19.76 -10.27 -1.43
CA LYS A 102 19.30 -11.25 -2.41
C LYS A 102 17.82 -11.00 -2.71
N PRO A 103 17.43 -10.56 -3.91
CA PRO A 103 16.02 -10.38 -4.24
C PRO A 103 15.28 -11.72 -4.24
N GLN A 104 14.17 -11.78 -3.49
CA GLN A 104 13.37 -13.01 -3.35
C GLN A 104 11.98 -12.73 -2.78
N ILE A 105 11.08 -13.69 -2.93
CA ILE A 105 9.79 -13.74 -2.25
C ILE A 105 9.87 -14.81 -1.19
N THR A 106 9.55 -14.45 0.05
CA THR A 106 9.58 -15.38 1.18
C THR A 106 8.21 -15.55 1.82
N ARG A 107 8.08 -16.66 2.57
CA ARG A 107 6.95 -16.96 3.42
C ARG A 107 7.45 -17.32 4.81
N THR A 108 6.95 -16.61 5.82
CA THR A 108 7.32 -16.80 7.23
C THR A 108 6.12 -17.32 8.01
N ASP A 109 6.27 -18.44 8.70
CA ASP A 109 5.32 -18.86 9.73
C ASP A 109 5.43 -17.89 10.92
N VAL A 110 4.40 -17.10 11.18
CA VAL A 110 4.45 -16.03 12.20
C VAL A 110 4.57 -16.56 13.62
N ARG A 111 4.20 -17.82 13.84
CA ARG A 111 4.25 -18.48 15.16
C ARG A 111 5.62 -19.06 15.47
N THR A 112 6.30 -19.63 14.48
CA THR A 112 7.61 -20.31 14.67
C THR A 112 8.79 -19.47 14.21
N GLY A 113 8.56 -18.44 13.38
CA GLY A 113 9.60 -17.64 12.74
C GLY A 113 10.29 -18.35 11.57
N ARG A 114 9.86 -19.57 11.18
CA ARG A 114 10.48 -20.30 10.08
C ARG A 114 10.22 -19.61 8.75
N VAL A 115 11.29 -19.32 8.00
CA VAL A 115 11.27 -18.67 6.70
C VAL A 115 11.48 -19.71 5.60
N GLU A 116 10.70 -19.60 4.55
CA GLU A 116 10.79 -20.39 3.32
C GLU A 116 10.90 -19.45 2.12
N VAL A 117 11.81 -19.72 1.19
CA VAL A 117 11.92 -18.98 -0.09
C VAL A 117 10.93 -19.59 -1.07
N LEU A 118 10.01 -18.80 -1.59
CA LEU A 118 9.02 -19.21 -2.59
C LEU A 118 9.53 -19.03 -4.02
N ALA A 119 10.27 -17.96 -4.27
CA ALA A 119 10.89 -17.66 -5.57
C ALA A 119 12.02 -16.64 -5.40
N ASP A 120 13.09 -16.74 -6.21
CA ASP A 120 14.21 -15.79 -6.26
C ASP A 120 14.65 -15.46 -7.69
N SER A 121 14.03 -16.08 -8.69
CA SER A 121 14.40 -15.93 -10.08
C SER A 121 13.26 -16.32 -11.01
N TYR A 122 13.32 -15.83 -12.26
CA TYR A 122 12.43 -16.23 -13.35
C TYR A 122 13.24 -16.63 -14.56
N GLN A 123 13.05 -17.87 -15.06
CA GLN A 123 13.79 -18.43 -16.20
C GLN A 123 15.33 -18.31 -16.03
N GLY A 124 15.81 -18.62 -14.83
CA GLY A 124 17.24 -18.58 -14.49
C GLY A 124 17.82 -17.17 -14.28
N LYS A 125 17.01 -16.10 -14.39
CA LYS A 125 17.44 -14.72 -14.10
C LYS A 125 16.94 -14.30 -12.73
N PRO A 126 17.81 -13.85 -11.81
CA PRO A 126 17.40 -13.32 -10.51
C PRO A 126 16.43 -12.13 -10.66
N PHE A 127 15.54 -11.96 -9.70
CA PHE A 127 14.81 -10.71 -9.54
C PHE A 127 15.77 -9.56 -9.26
N VAL A 128 15.32 -8.32 -9.45
CA VAL A 128 16.16 -7.13 -9.27
C VAL A 128 15.75 -6.31 -8.05
N GLY A 129 14.46 -6.18 -7.78
CA GLY A 129 13.95 -5.44 -6.63
C GLY A 129 12.47 -5.72 -6.40
N PRO A 130 12.12 -6.94 -5.90
CA PRO A 130 10.77 -7.22 -5.46
C PRO A 130 10.27 -6.15 -4.49
N ASN A 131 9.03 -5.66 -4.68
CA ASN A 131 8.56 -4.48 -3.96
C ASN A 131 7.25 -4.73 -3.22
N ASP A 132 6.14 -4.90 -3.92
CA ASP A 132 4.83 -5.11 -3.32
C ASP A 132 4.18 -6.42 -3.76
N VAL A 133 3.26 -6.95 -2.94
CA VAL A 133 2.61 -8.24 -3.16
C VAL A 133 1.13 -8.19 -2.79
N THR A 134 0.29 -8.85 -3.59
CA THR A 134 -1.12 -9.10 -3.33
C THR A 134 -1.48 -10.55 -3.63
N ILE A 135 -2.69 -10.97 -3.22
CA ILE A 135 -3.18 -12.33 -3.40
C ILE A 135 -4.62 -12.30 -3.96
N ASP A 136 -4.96 -13.24 -4.83
CA ASP A 136 -6.35 -13.44 -5.26
C ASP A 136 -7.08 -14.49 -4.41
N SER A 137 -8.37 -14.68 -4.65
CA SER A 137 -9.19 -15.66 -3.91
C SER A 137 -8.80 -17.13 -4.15
N LYS A 138 -7.97 -17.40 -5.16
CA LYS A 138 -7.41 -18.74 -5.45
C LYS A 138 -6.07 -18.98 -4.74
N GLY A 139 -5.56 -18.00 -3.99
CA GLY A 139 -4.28 -18.08 -3.30
C GLY A 139 -3.07 -17.83 -4.19
N ARG A 140 -3.25 -17.32 -5.42
CA ARG A 140 -2.15 -16.95 -6.30
C ARG A 140 -1.59 -15.61 -5.87
N LEU A 141 -0.27 -15.53 -5.69
CA LEU A 141 0.42 -14.29 -5.35
C LEU A 141 0.75 -13.50 -6.61
N TYR A 142 0.60 -12.20 -6.54
CA TYR A 142 1.03 -11.27 -7.59
C TYR A 142 1.97 -10.26 -6.97
N PHE A 143 3.16 -10.10 -7.52
CA PHE A 143 4.15 -9.17 -6.97
C PHE A 143 4.84 -8.35 -8.05
N THR A 144 5.27 -7.18 -7.66
CA THR A 144 6.04 -6.25 -8.51
C THR A 144 7.52 -6.43 -8.30
N ASP A 145 8.29 -6.37 -9.37
CA ASP A 145 9.74 -6.17 -9.38
C ASP A 145 10.00 -4.75 -9.88
N LEU A 146 10.04 -3.80 -8.93
CA LEU A 146 10.10 -2.37 -9.18
C LEU A 146 11.27 -1.98 -10.09
N THR A 147 12.45 -2.48 -9.75
CA THR A 147 13.70 -2.17 -10.44
C THR A 147 13.86 -3.04 -11.70
N GLY A 148 13.36 -4.27 -11.66
CA GLY A 148 13.33 -5.17 -12.81
C GLY A 148 12.28 -4.82 -13.87
N GLY A 149 11.33 -3.91 -13.54
CA GLY A 149 10.28 -3.47 -14.47
C GLY A 149 9.34 -4.60 -14.87
N ALA A 150 8.92 -5.43 -13.93
CA ALA A 150 8.08 -6.60 -14.20
C ALA A 150 7.02 -6.82 -13.11
N VAL A 151 5.95 -7.52 -13.49
CA VAL A 151 4.96 -8.07 -12.57
C VAL A 151 4.89 -9.58 -12.78
N TYR A 152 4.95 -10.31 -11.69
CA TYR A 152 4.91 -11.76 -11.70
C TYR A 152 3.68 -12.28 -10.97
N ARG A 153 3.22 -13.46 -11.39
CA ARG A 153 2.23 -14.29 -10.70
C ARG A 153 2.90 -15.58 -10.24
N LEU A 154 2.72 -15.94 -8.97
CA LEU A 154 3.23 -17.16 -8.36
C LEU A 154 2.04 -18.02 -7.93
N ASP A 155 1.82 -19.15 -8.60
CA ASP A 155 0.72 -20.10 -8.34
C ASP A 155 1.08 -21.13 -7.27
N GLY A 156 2.36 -21.26 -6.94
CA GLY A 156 2.94 -22.16 -5.95
C GLY A 156 4.46 -22.18 -6.09
N PRO A 157 5.21 -22.86 -5.21
CA PRO A 157 6.66 -22.93 -5.27
C PRO A 157 7.15 -23.34 -6.67
N GLY A 158 7.94 -22.48 -7.31
CA GLY A 158 8.47 -22.72 -8.66
C GLY A 158 7.47 -22.54 -9.82
N GLN A 159 6.19 -22.28 -9.56
CA GLN A 159 5.17 -22.04 -10.59
C GLN A 159 4.99 -20.54 -10.81
N LEU A 160 5.93 -19.94 -11.53
CA LEU A 160 6.01 -18.50 -11.74
C LEU A 160 5.72 -18.13 -13.20
N ALA A 161 4.89 -17.11 -13.40
CA ALA A 161 4.62 -16.50 -14.70
C ALA A 161 4.88 -14.98 -14.63
N ARG A 162 5.56 -14.44 -15.65
CA ARG A 162 5.66 -12.99 -15.82
C ARG A 162 4.45 -12.51 -16.62
N ILE A 163 3.59 -11.69 -16.00
CA ILE A 163 2.33 -11.25 -16.60
C ILE A 163 2.41 -9.86 -17.22
N LEU A 164 3.33 -9.01 -16.76
CA LEU A 164 3.63 -7.70 -17.34
C LEU A 164 5.14 -7.45 -17.30
N ALA A 165 5.67 -6.69 -18.26
CA ALA A 165 7.06 -6.27 -18.27
C ALA A 165 7.26 -4.97 -19.07
N THR A 166 8.39 -4.30 -18.88
CA THR A 166 8.87 -3.20 -19.72
C THR A 166 8.98 -3.69 -21.17
N PRO A 167 8.54 -2.92 -22.21
CA PRO A 167 8.13 -1.51 -22.16
C PRO A 167 6.65 -1.25 -21.86
N ASP A 168 5.79 -2.28 -21.72
CA ASP A 168 4.35 -2.10 -21.50
C ASP A 168 4.06 -1.43 -20.15
N ILE A 169 4.94 -1.63 -19.18
CA ILE A 169 4.98 -0.93 -17.87
C ILE A 169 6.35 -0.27 -17.71
N GLN A 170 6.45 0.69 -16.77
CA GLN A 170 7.71 1.45 -16.60
C GLN A 170 8.37 1.19 -15.24
N ARG A 171 7.67 1.49 -14.16
CA ARG A 171 8.17 1.36 -12.79
C ARG A 171 7.04 0.89 -11.87
N PRO A 172 6.72 -0.42 -11.92
CA PRO A 172 5.63 -0.99 -11.15
C PRO A 172 5.94 -0.95 -9.66
N ASN A 173 5.04 -0.36 -8.86
CA ASN A 173 5.16 -0.26 -7.41
C ASN A 173 3.99 -1.01 -6.74
N GLY A 174 3.10 -0.34 -6.04
CA GLY A 174 1.95 -0.97 -5.39
C GLY A 174 1.09 -1.79 -6.35
N ILE A 175 0.58 -2.91 -5.87
CA ILE A 175 -0.26 -3.82 -6.64
C ILE A 175 -1.44 -4.28 -5.79
N GLN A 176 -2.66 -4.34 -6.39
CA GLN A 176 -3.85 -4.78 -5.69
C GLN A 176 -4.84 -5.46 -6.65
N ILE A 177 -5.70 -6.32 -6.11
CA ILE A 177 -6.75 -7.03 -6.86
C ILE A 177 -8.11 -6.63 -6.28
N SER A 178 -9.10 -6.38 -7.16
CA SER A 178 -10.46 -6.06 -6.78
C SER A 178 -11.13 -7.19 -5.97
N PRO A 179 -12.17 -6.89 -5.15
CA PRO A 179 -12.85 -7.89 -4.33
C PRO A 179 -13.46 -9.06 -5.12
N ASP A 180 -13.80 -8.85 -6.37
CA ASP A 180 -14.39 -9.83 -7.29
C ASP A 180 -13.36 -10.58 -8.15
N ASP A 181 -12.07 -10.35 -7.92
CA ASP A 181 -10.93 -10.90 -8.69
C ASP A 181 -10.96 -10.58 -10.20
N ARG A 182 -11.63 -9.51 -10.62
CA ARG A 182 -11.75 -9.17 -12.05
C ARG A 182 -10.83 -8.05 -12.50
N THR A 183 -10.23 -7.32 -11.56
CA THR A 183 -9.35 -6.18 -11.89
C THR A 183 -8.05 -6.30 -11.09
N LEU A 184 -6.94 -6.19 -11.80
CA LEU A 184 -5.63 -5.97 -11.20
C LEU A 184 -5.30 -4.48 -11.33
N TYR A 185 -5.02 -3.82 -10.21
CA TYR A 185 -4.55 -2.45 -10.12
C TYR A 185 -3.04 -2.43 -9.94
N LEU A 186 -2.36 -1.57 -10.69
CA LEU A 186 -0.90 -1.42 -10.67
C LEU A 186 -0.54 0.05 -10.58
N ILE A 187 0.26 0.43 -9.59
CA ILE A 187 0.86 1.76 -9.50
C ILE A 187 2.08 1.83 -10.40
N GLU A 188 2.14 2.86 -11.24
CA GLU A 188 3.34 3.27 -11.98
C GLU A 188 3.94 4.48 -11.30
N ALA A 189 5.18 4.37 -10.82
CA ALA A 189 5.87 5.38 -10.02
C ALA A 189 7.15 5.89 -10.70
N ASN A 190 7.09 6.22 -11.99
CA ASN A 190 8.24 6.71 -12.74
C ASN A 190 8.41 8.23 -12.59
N GLY A 191 9.35 8.65 -11.75
CA GLY A 191 9.67 10.06 -11.49
C GLY A 191 10.49 10.76 -12.58
N ALA A 192 10.85 10.08 -13.70
CA ALA A 192 11.54 10.70 -14.83
C ALA A 192 10.64 11.67 -15.60
N GLN A 193 11.22 12.52 -16.43
CA GLN A 193 10.48 13.43 -17.31
C GLN A 193 9.57 12.61 -18.25
N GLY A 194 8.26 12.90 -18.22
CA GLY A 194 7.26 12.17 -19.01
C GLY A 194 6.98 10.75 -18.52
N GLY A 195 7.54 10.36 -17.36
CA GLY A 195 7.33 9.04 -16.78
C GLY A 195 5.88 8.82 -16.29
N ALA A 196 5.41 7.58 -16.36
CA ALA A 196 4.07 7.20 -15.92
C ALA A 196 3.92 7.35 -14.39
N ARG A 197 2.93 8.13 -13.96
CA ARG A 197 2.61 8.43 -12.55
C ARG A 197 1.11 8.27 -12.36
N MET A 198 0.68 7.01 -12.28
CA MET A 198 -0.74 6.68 -12.31
C MET A 198 -1.02 5.33 -11.68
N ILE A 199 -2.27 5.07 -11.40
CA ILE A 199 -2.78 3.71 -11.19
C ILE A 199 -3.33 3.23 -12.51
N ARG A 200 -2.84 2.10 -12.99
CA ARG A 200 -3.40 1.35 -14.11
C ARG A 200 -4.36 0.30 -13.60
N ALA A 201 -5.41 0.03 -14.34
CA ALA A 201 -6.29 -1.11 -14.12
C ALA A 201 -6.23 -2.03 -15.34
N TYR A 202 -6.15 -3.32 -15.07
CA TYR A 202 -6.17 -4.39 -16.07
C TYR A 202 -7.32 -5.33 -15.77
N ASP A 203 -7.96 -5.86 -16.80
CA ASP A 203 -8.89 -6.97 -16.63
C ASP A 203 -8.09 -8.21 -16.22
N LEU A 204 -8.38 -8.75 -15.04
CA LEU A 204 -7.80 -9.99 -14.54
C LEU A 204 -8.66 -11.17 -14.96
N ARG A 205 -8.08 -12.07 -15.75
CA ARG A 205 -8.77 -13.25 -16.24
C ARG A 205 -8.74 -14.40 -15.22
N PRO A 206 -9.66 -15.37 -15.30
CA PRO A 206 -9.70 -16.52 -14.39
C PRO A 206 -8.43 -17.37 -14.38
N ASP A 207 -7.66 -17.36 -15.47
CA ASP A 207 -6.34 -18.02 -15.58
C ASP A 207 -5.20 -17.19 -14.97
N GLY A 208 -5.48 -15.98 -14.47
CA GLY A 208 -4.53 -15.07 -13.85
C GLY A 208 -3.68 -14.29 -14.84
N THR A 209 -4.02 -14.30 -16.12
CA THR A 209 -3.47 -13.38 -17.12
C THR A 209 -4.21 -12.04 -17.07
N VAL A 210 -3.58 -10.98 -17.59
CA VAL A 210 -4.16 -9.64 -17.61
C VAL A 210 -4.34 -9.11 -19.03
N ALA A 211 -5.31 -8.23 -19.24
CA ALA A 211 -5.63 -7.61 -20.52
C ALA A 211 -6.25 -6.22 -20.35
N ASN A 212 -6.55 -5.55 -21.47
CA ASN A 212 -7.37 -4.33 -21.54
C ASN A 212 -6.95 -3.26 -20.52
N MET A 213 -5.67 -2.82 -20.61
CA MET A 213 -5.12 -1.77 -19.75
C MET A 213 -5.90 -0.46 -19.92
N ARG A 214 -6.25 0.16 -18.79
CA ARG A 214 -6.83 1.51 -18.71
C ARG A 214 -6.18 2.31 -17.60
N VAL A 215 -6.10 3.63 -17.77
CA VAL A 215 -5.69 4.53 -16.69
C VAL A 215 -6.87 4.62 -15.70
N HIS A 216 -6.62 4.22 -14.46
CA HIS A 216 -7.62 4.29 -13.40
C HIS A 216 -7.59 5.65 -12.68
N TYR A 217 -6.39 6.12 -12.32
CA TYR A 217 -6.19 7.43 -11.71
C TYR A 217 -4.82 7.99 -12.11
N ASN A 218 -4.75 9.28 -12.44
CA ASN A 218 -3.52 9.93 -12.90
C ASN A 218 -3.04 10.96 -11.88
N PHE A 219 -1.78 10.83 -11.42
CA PHE A 219 -1.13 11.76 -10.49
C PHE A 219 -0.23 12.78 -11.20
N TYR A 220 0.04 12.58 -12.50
CA TYR A 220 0.94 13.48 -13.24
C TYR A 220 0.41 14.93 -13.22
N PRO A 221 1.25 15.97 -13.03
CA PRO A 221 2.72 15.94 -12.95
C PRO A 221 3.29 15.71 -11.53
N GLY A 222 2.45 15.54 -10.51
CA GLY A 222 2.86 15.28 -9.15
C GLY A 222 3.51 13.90 -8.95
N ARG A 223 3.93 13.59 -7.73
CA ARG A 223 4.43 12.26 -7.37
C ARG A 223 3.29 11.26 -7.37
N SER A 224 3.55 10.11 -7.97
CA SER A 224 2.61 8.98 -7.96
C SER A 224 2.35 8.44 -6.56
N ALA A 225 1.40 7.53 -6.46
CA ALA A 225 1.31 6.65 -5.29
C ALA A 225 2.50 5.70 -5.23
N ASP A 226 2.72 5.15 -4.03
CA ASP A 226 3.76 4.16 -3.73
C ASP A 226 3.10 2.79 -3.51
N GLY A 227 2.42 2.58 -2.37
CA GLY A 227 1.61 1.41 -2.09
C GLY A 227 0.12 1.75 -1.99
N MET A 228 -0.73 0.72 -1.95
CA MET A 228 -2.18 0.87 -1.83
C MET A 228 -2.84 -0.36 -1.19
N SER A 229 -3.96 -0.13 -0.53
CA SER A 229 -4.90 -1.17 -0.09
C SER A 229 -6.28 -0.95 -0.70
N ILE A 230 -7.20 -1.89 -0.47
CA ILE A 230 -8.55 -1.87 -1.02
C ILE A 230 -9.57 -2.18 0.07
N ASP A 231 -10.72 -1.50 0.05
CA ASP A 231 -11.82 -1.79 0.95
C ASP A 231 -12.81 -2.83 0.36
N SER A 232 -13.78 -3.25 1.15
CA SER A 232 -14.77 -4.25 0.77
C SER A 232 -15.72 -3.78 -0.35
N GLN A 233 -15.78 -2.48 -0.65
CA GLN A 233 -16.54 -1.90 -1.76
C GLN A 233 -15.67 -1.68 -3.01
N GLY A 234 -14.38 -2.01 -2.95
CA GLY A 234 -13.46 -1.87 -4.06
C GLY A 234 -12.84 -0.48 -4.21
N ASN A 235 -12.98 0.40 -3.20
CA ASN A 235 -12.28 1.68 -3.22
C ASN A 235 -10.80 1.46 -2.88
N LEU A 236 -9.91 2.06 -3.67
CA LEU A 236 -8.47 2.04 -3.42
C LEU A 236 -8.09 3.13 -2.43
N TYR A 237 -7.22 2.80 -1.50
CA TYR A 237 -6.57 3.73 -0.57
C TYR A 237 -5.10 3.84 -0.98
N ALA A 238 -4.78 4.84 -1.79
CA ALA A 238 -3.45 5.01 -2.37
C ALA A 238 -2.60 5.96 -1.53
N SER A 239 -1.44 5.50 -1.07
CA SER A 239 -0.42 6.30 -0.37
C SER A 239 0.36 7.12 -1.38
N ALA A 240 0.09 8.42 -1.52
CA ALA A 240 0.62 9.23 -2.61
C ALA A 240 1.17 10.59 -2.17
N GLY A 241 1.92 11.20 -3.07
CA GLY A 241 2.37 12.58 -2.96
C GLY A 241 3.69 12.78 -2.24
N MET A 242 4.12 14.03 -2.21
CA MET A 242 5.33 14.48 -1.50
C MET A 242 5.18 15.90 -0.98
N GLY A 243 5.88 16.19 0.12
CA GLY A 243 5.93 17.51 0.74
C GLY A 243 7.11 18.38 0.27
N GLN A 244 8.16 17.76 -0.30
CA GLN A 244 9.39 18.44 -0.74
C GLN A 244 9.86 17.88 -2.08
N LEU A 245 10.41 18.75 -2.94
CA LEU A 245 11.04 18.35 -4.21
C LEU A 245 12.27 17.46 -3.94
N ARG A 246 12.43 16.39 -4.72
CA ARG A 246 13.48 15.36 -4.54
C ARG A 246 14.45 15.24 -5.71
N GLY A 247 14.55 16.28 -6.55
CA GLY A 247 15.45 16.26 -7.72
C GLY A 247 14.99 15.37 -8.86
N THR A 248 13.72 14.97 -8.86
CA THR A 248 13.01 14.29 -9.96
C THR A 248 12.22 15.32 -10.78
N SER A 249 11.51 14.90 -11.82
CA SER A 249 10.60 15.77 -12.56
C SER A 249 9.20 15.88 -11.94
N GLU A 250 9.02 15.28 -10.76
CA GLU A 250 7.77 15.33 -10.02
C GLU A 250 7.56 16.70 -9.38
N THR A 251 6.30 17.16 -9.36
CA THR A 251 5.89 18.42 -8.73
C THR A 251 5.19 18.18 -7.40
N LEU A 252 4.91 19.27 -6.65
CA LEU A 252 4.17 19.21 -5.39
C LEU A 252 2.64 19.24 -5.57
N ASP A 253 2.14 18.99 -6.79
CA ASP A 253 0.70 19.03 -7.06
C ASP A 253 -0.05 17.86 -6.39
N THR A 254 0.61 16.70 -6.21
CA THR A 254 0.09 15.61 -5.38
C THR A 254 0.54 15.80 -3.94
N LYS A 255 -0.39 16.18 -3.08
CA LYS A 255 -0.13 16.36 -1.63
C LYS A 255 0.10 15.02 -0.94
N THR A 256 0.93 15.02 0.13
CA THR A 256 1.19 13.82 0.94
C THR A 256 -0.07 13.36 1.66
N GLY A 257 -0.51 12.14 1.40
CA GLY A 257 -1.71 11.60 2.06
C GLY A 257 -2.27 10.36 1.40
N ILE A 258 -3.42 9.93 1.90
CA ILE A 258 -4.20 8.82 1.35
C ILE A 258 -5.27 9.37 0.41
N TYR A 259 -5.24 8.91 -0.83
CA TYR A 259 -6.23 9.17 -1.86
C TYR A 259 -7.20 8.00 -1.90
N VAL A 260 -8.45 8.22 -1.50
CA VAL A 260 -9.51 7.22 -1.58
C VAL A 260 -10.16 7.35 -2.95
N ILE A 261 -10.01 6.33 -3.79
CA ILE A 261 -10.39 6.35 -5.20
C ILE A 261 -11.43 5.25 -5.45
N SER A 262 -12.57 5.61 -6.04
CA SER A 262 -13.65 4.66 -6.32
C SER A 262 -13.26 3.62 -7.39
N PRO A 263 -14.02 2.50 -7.53
CA PRO A 263 -13.85 1.54 -8.62
C PRO A 263 -13.97 2.14 -10.04
N GLN A 264 -14.56 3.34 -10.16
CA GLN A 264 -14.70 4.09 -11.41
C GLN A 264 -13.56 5.09 -11.64
N GLY A 265 -12.58 5.18 -10.71
CA GLY A 265 -11.44 6.09 -10.80
C GLY A 265 -11.72 7.52 -10.32
N ALA A 266 -12.83 7.77 -9.63
CA ALA A 266 -13.12 9.08 -9.05
C ALA A 266 -12.48 9.23 -7.66
N LEU A 267 -11.87 10.38 -7.38
CA LEU A 267 -11.40 10.72 -6.04
C LEU A 267 -12.60 10.98 -5.13
N LEU A 268 -12.77 10.13 -4.12
CA LEU A 268 -13.85 10.23 -3.12
C LEU A 268 -13.44 11.06 -1.90
N LYS A 269 -12.19 10.90 -1.45
CA LYS A 269 -11.68 11.53 -0.22
C LYS A 269 -10.16 11.66 -0.30
N PHE A 270 -9.65 12.73 0.27
CA PHE A 270 -8.22 12.89 0.56
C PHE A 270 -8.03 12.99 2.06
N ILE A 271 -7.10 12.20 2.62
CA ILE A 271 -6.76 12.20 4.04
C ILE A 271 -5.29 12.60 4.15
N PRO A 272 -4.98 13.81 4.65
CA PRO A 272 -3.61 14.28 4.74
C PRO A 272 -2.81 13.46 5.76
N ILE A 273 -1.54 13.18 5.44
CA ILE A 273 -0.54 12.63 6.36
C ILE A 273 0.54 13.68 6.54
N ALA A 274 0.88 13.99 7.78
CA ALA A 274 1.76 15.11 8.11
C ALA A 274 3.22 14.86 7.71
N GLU A 275 3.67 13.60 7.73
CA GLU A 275 5.06 13.23 7.40
C GLU A 275 5.20 12.97 5.91
N ASP A 276 6.33 13.43 5.34
CA ASP A 276 6.71 13.13 3.96
C ASP A 276 7.22 11.67 3.81
N TYR A 277 7.50 11.24 2.58
CA TYR A 277 7.85 9.86 2.27
C TYR A 277 6.75 8.86 2.66
N ILE A 278 5.49 9.22 2.36
CA ILE A 278 4.40 8.26 2.47
C ILE A 278 4.67 7.09 1.51
N THR A 279 4.60 5.87 2.03
CA THR A 279 5.02 4.68 1.32
C THR A 279 3.84 3.72 1.09
N ASN A 280 3.24 3.15 2.13
CA ASN A 280 2.26 2.11 1.96
C ASN A 280 1.13 2.22 3.00
N ASN A 281 0.12 1.38 2.89
CA ASN A 281 -0.93 1.29 3.89
C ASN A 281 -1.59 -0.09 3.89
N ALA A 282 -2.21 -0.47 5.03
CA ALA A 282 -2.95 -1.71 5.18
C ALA A 282 -4.11 -1.56 6.16
N PHE A 283 -5.21 -2.24 5.87
CA PHE A 283 -6.31 -2.36 6.78
C PHE A 283 -6.02 -3.39 7.89
N GLY A 284 -6.58 -3.13 9.08
CA GLY A 284 -6.50 -4.03 10.22
C GLY A 284 -7.49 -3.66 11.32
N GLY A 285 -7.22 -4.16 12.53
CA GLY A 285 -8.12 -4.07 13.66
C GLY A 285 -9.27 -5.08 13.59
N PRO A 286 -10.02 -5.27 14.69
CA PRO A 286 -11.01 -6.35 14.81
C PRO A 286 -12.19 -6.21 13.84
N ASP A 287 -12.47 -5.01 13.35
CA ASP A 287 -13.54 -4.69 12.40
C ASP A 287 -13.00 -4.32 11.00
N MET A 288 -11.69 -4.48 10.77
CA MET A 288 -11.01 -4.09 9.53
C MET A 288 -11.22 -2.62 9.12
N LYS A 289 -11.54 -1.74 10.07
CA LYS A 289 -11.75 -0.30 9.83
C LYS A 289 -10.64 0.59 10.37
N THR A 290 -9.51 0.01 10.74
CA THR A 290 -8.31 0.76 11.05
C THR A 290 -7.36 0.69 9.86
N LEU A 291 -7.04 1.83 9.27
CA LEU A 291 -6.00 1.92 8.23
C LEU A 291 -4.69 2.30 8.91
N TYR A 292 -3.70 1.44 8.78
CA TYR A 292 -2.31 1.71 9.16
C TYR A 292 -1.57 2.25 7.95
N VAL A 293 -0.83 3.34 8.14
CA VAL A 293 -0.12 4.04 7.05
C VAL A 293 1.33 4.21 7.43
N THR A 294 2.22 3.78 6.57
CA THR A 294 3.67 4.02 6.70
C THR A 294 4.05 5.29 5.98
N ALA A 295 4.76 6.18 6.69
CA ALA A 295 5.31 7.40 6.13
C ALA A 295 6.60 7.77 6.87
N GLY A 296 7.71 7.92 6.14
CA GLY A 296 9.02 8.22 6.70
C GLY A 296 9.38 7.27 7.84
N LYS A 297 9.51 7.79 9.05
CA LYS A 297 9.84 7.01 10.25
C LYS A 297 8.62 6.53 11.05
N THR A 298 7.40 6.87 10.62
CA THR A 298 6.19 6.74 11.45
C THR A 298 5.20 5.74 10.85
N LEU A 299 4.68 4.86 11.70
CA LEU A 299 3.47 4.11 11.45
C LEU A 299 2.28 4.89 12.04
N TYR A 300 1.43 5.40 11.18
CA TYR A 300 0.17 6.07 11.54
C TYR A 300 -0.98 5.07 11.59
N LYS A 301 -2.04 5.42 12.31
CA LYS A 301 -3.33 4.74 12.26
C LYS A 301 -4.46 5.76 12.16
N LEU A 302 -5.49 5.42 11.43
CA LEU A 302 -6.71 6.21 11.32
C LEU A 302 -7.93 5.31 11.15
N ARG A 303 -9.11 5.84 11.42
CA ARG A 303 -10.37 5.09 11.23
C ARG A 303 -10.94 5.37 9.84
N THR A 304 -11.50 4.34 9.24
CA THR A 304 -12.23 4.40 7.98
C THR A 304 -13.71 4.07 8.17
N ASP A 305 -14.54 4.57 7.27
CA ASP A 305 -15.98 4.31 7.31
C ASP A 305 -16.30 2.90 6.79
N ILE A 306 -15.53 2.44 5.81
CA ILE A 306 -15.69 1.14 5.15
C ILE A 306 -14.55 0.21 5.60
N ALA A 307 -14.88 -1.04 5.86
CA ALA A 307 -13.90 -2.05 6.22
C ALA A 307 -13.01 -2.44 5.04
N GLY A 308 -11.74 -2.68 5.30
CA GLY A 308 -10.82 -3.28 4.33
C GLY A 308 -11.27 -4.66 3.90
N LEU A 309 -10.77 -5.11 2.76
CA LEU A 309 -11.00 -6.46 2.27
C LEU A 309 -10.10 -7.45 3.03
N PRO A 310 -10.63 -8.36 3.85
CA PRO A 310 -9.83 -9.44 4.43
C PRO A 310 -9.47 -10.45 3.34
N ARG A 311 -8.21 -10.79 3.23
CA ARG A 311 -7.72 -11.82 2.29
C ARG A 311 -6.87 -12.85 3.00
#